data_bb8a83d00e5f4b6f2d7ca1882ef5b9dd
#
_entry.id   bb8a83d00e5f4b6f2d7ca1882ef5b9dd
#
_cell.length_a   1.000
_cell.length_b   1.000
_cell.length_c   1.000
_cell.angle_alpha   90.00
_cell.angle_beta   90.00
_cell.angle_gamma   90.00
#
_symmetry.space_group_name_H-M   'P 1'
#
loop_
_entity.id
_entity.type
_entity.pdbx_description
1 polymer ?
#
loop_
_entity_poly.entity_id
_entity_poly.type
_entity_poly.pdbx_seq_one_letter_code
_entity_poly.pdbx_strand_id
1 'polypeptide(L)' 'MFNYRVENLEQLLMVLKEEGVTVVGNMEEFSYGKFGWILDLEGNKIELWEPIDEGFESTT' A
#
# COMPACT_ATOMS: atom_id res chain seq x y z
N MET A 1 -12.65 4.26 6.85
CA MET A 1 -11.38 4.11 6.12
C MET A 1 -11.47 2.91 5.19
N PHE A 2 -11.08 3.10 3.95
CA PHE A 2 -11.08 2.01 2.99
C PHE A 2 -9.76 1.26 3.04
N ASN A 3 -9.83 -0.04 2.78
CA ASN A 3 -8.67 -0.90 2.87
C ASN A 3 -8.58 -1.69 1.56
N TYR A 4 -7.47 -1.52 0.85
CA TYR A 4 -7.27 -2.18 -0.44
C TYR A 4 -6.03 -3.05 -0.38
N ARG A 5 -6.17 -4.26 -0.93
CA ARG A 5 -5.05 -5.17 -1.07
C ARG A 5 -4.37 -4.90 -2.40
N VAL A 6 -3.04 -4.79 -2.39
CA VAL A 6 -2.28 -4.50 -3.60
C VAL A 6 -1.14 -5.50 -3.73
N GLU A 7 -0.63 -5.64 -4.95
CA GLU A 7 0.43 -6.61 -5.20
C GLU A 7 1.80 -6.00 -5.05
N ASN A 8 1.95 -4.71 -5.28
CA ASN A 8 3.24 -4.04 -5.15
C ASN A 8 3.00 -2.66 -4.59
N LEU A 9 3.04 -2.56 -3.28
CA LEU A 9 2.71 -1.32 -2.60
C LEU A 9 3.71 -0.22 -2.90
N GLU A 10 5.00 -0.56 -2.92
CA GLU A 10 6.01 0.47 -3.18
C GLU A 10 5.82 1.13 -4.52
N GLN A 11 5.59 0.31 -5.54
CA GLN A 11 5.42 0.86 -6.88
C GLN A 11 4.12 1.64 -6.98
N LEU A 12 3.07 1.13 -6.37
CA LEU A 12 1.80 1.83 -6.39
C LEU A 12 1.90 3.19 -5.75
N LEU A 13 2.54 3.28 -4.59
CA LEU A 13 2.70 4.56 -3.91
C LEU A 13 3.51 5.53 -4.75
N MET A 14 4.53 5.02 -5.44
CA MET A 14 5.35 5.88 -6.30
C MET A 14 4.51 6.44 -7.45
N VAL A 15 3.72 5.60 -8.09
CA VAL A 15 2.86 6.04 -9.20
C VAL A 15 1.84 7.05 -8.72
N LEU A 16 1.20 6.77 -7.58
CA LEU A 16 0.19 7.69 -7.05
C LEU A 16 0.80 9.03 -6.69
N LYS A 17 2.00 9.00 -6.13
CA LYS A 17 2.68 10.24 -5.77
C LYS A 17 2.99 11.07 -7.00
N GLU A 18 3.36 10.42 -8.10
CA GLU A 18 3.62 11.13 -9.34
C GLU A 18 2.35 11.73 -9.91
N GLU A 19 1.22 11.13 -9.62
CA GLU A 19 -0.05 11.64 -10.11
C GLU A 19 -0.65 12.71 -9.20
N GLY A 20 0.07 13.08 -8.15
CA GLY A 20 -0.40 14.13 -7.28
C GLY A 20 -1.19 13.67 -6.08
N VAL A 21 -1.26 12.37 -5.85
CA VAL A 21 -1.96 11.85 -4.70
C VAL A 21 -1.11 12.05 -3.46
N THR A 22 -1.74 12.46 -2.37
CA THR A 22 -1.02 12.69 -1.12
C THR A 22 -0.78 11.37 -0.41
N VAL A 23 0.49 11.05 -0.18
CA VAL A 23 0.87 9.89 0.60
C VAL A 23 1.05 10.33 2.04
N VAL A 24 0.35 9.67 2.95
CA VAL A 24 0.33 10.06 4.35
C VAL A 24 1.37 9.25 5.11
N GLY A 25 2.34 9.95 5.71
CA GLY A 25 3.36 9.27 6.49
C GLY A 25 4.26 8.39 5.66
N ASN A 26 4.84 7.41 6.30
CA ASN A 26 5.74 6.47 5.65
C ASN A 26 5.11 5.10 5.56
N MET A 27 5.51 4.37 4.51
CA MET A 27 5.08 2.98 4.40
C MET A 27 5.68 2.18 5.56
N GLU A 28 4.85 1.33 6.16
CA GLU A 28 5.31 0.49 7.25
C GLU A 28 5.40 -0.95 6.79
N GLU A 29 6.48 -1.59 7.15
CA GLU A 29 6.74 -2.96 6.74
C GLU A 29 6.80 -3.87 7.94
N PHE A 30 6.02 -4.94 7.87
CA PHE A 30 5.98 -5.95 8.92
C PHE A 30 6.31 -7.30 8.33
N SER A 31 6.50 -8.29 9.20
CA SER A 31 6.86 -9.63 8.73
C SER A 31 5.75 -10.26 7.90
N TYR A 32 4.53 -9.80 8.06
CA TYR A 32 3.39 -10.38 7.35
C TYR A 32 2.87 -9.50 6.22
N GLY A 33 3.39 -8.29 6.08
CA GLY A 33 2.93 -7.43 5.00
C GLY A 33 3.41 -6.01 5.13
N LYS A 34 3.08 -5.22 4.13
CA LYS A 34 3.43 -3.80 4.10
C LYS A 34 2.16 -2.98 4.06
N PHE A 35 2.21 -1.83 4.71
CA PHE A 35 1.04 -0.95 4.80
C PHE A 35 1.42 0.45 4.37
N GLY A 36 0.52 1.10 3.67
CA GLY A 36 0.68 2.50 3.29
C GLY A 36 -0.65 3.20 3.34
N TRP A 37 -0.61 4.52 3.46
CA TRP A 37 -1.81 5.33 3.58
C TRP A 37 -1.74 6.49 2.62
N ILE A 38 -2.88 6.79 2.00
CA ILE A 38 -2.99 7.93 1.09
C ILE A 38 -4.26 8.69 1.42
N LEU A 39 -4.35 9.91 0.89
CA LEU A 39 -5.57 10.71 0.97
C LEU A 39 -6.11 10.88 -0.45
N ASP A 40 -7.41 10.67 -0.60
CA ASP A 40 -8.02 10.93 -1.89
C ASP A 40 -8.29 12.43 -2.05
N LEU A 41 -8.89 12.81 -3.16
CA LEU A 41 -9.11 14.22 -3.44
C LEU A 41 -10.08 14.87 -2.46
N GLU A 42 -10.88 14.06 -1.81
CA GLU A 42 -11.83 14.59 -0.83
C GLU A 42 -11.29 14.55 0.58
N GLY A 43 -10.07 14.09 0.75
CA GLY A 43 -9.46 14.05 2.07
C GLY A 43 -9.72 12.78 2.83
N ASN A 44 -10.29 11.77 2.21
CA ASN A 44 -10.53 10.50 2.88
C ASN A 44 -9.25 9.69 2.93
N LYS A 45 -8.97 9.11 4.09
CA LYS A 45 -7.77 8.32 4.27
C LYS A 45 -8.03 6.90 3.79
N ILE A 46 -7.15 6.41 2.95
CA ILE A 46 -7.26 5.07 2.39
C ILE A 46 -6.05 4.26 2.80
N GLU A 47 -6.29 3.07 3.33
CA GLU A 47 -5.20 2.17 3.71
C GLU A 47 -4.97 1.17 2.60
N LEU A 48 -3.70 1.03 2.21
CA LEU A 48 -3.28 0.06 1.22
C LEU A 48 -2.37 -0.94 1.90
N TRP A 49 -2.49 -2.22 1.54
CA TRP A 49 -1.60 -3.20 2.14
C TRP A 49 -1.23 -4.26 1.13
N GLU A 50 -0.02 -4.74 1.28
CA GLU A 50 0.53 -5.78 0.43
C GLU A 50 0.94 -6.93 1.32
N PRO A 51 0.24 -8.07 1.21
CA PRO A 51 0.61 -9.25 2.01
C PRO A 51 1.92 -9.84 1.51
N ILE A 52 2.70 -10.38 2.43
CA ILE A 52 3.94 -11.05 2.08
C ILE A 52 3.70 -12.54 2.15
N ASP A 53 3.85 -13.21 1.02
CA ASP A 53 3.55 -14.62 0.89
C ASP A 53 4.81 -15.46 0.79
N GLU A 54 5.79 -15.15 1.60
CA GLU A 54 7.08 -15.81 1.44
C GLU A 54 7.02 -17.31 1.64
N GLY A 55 6.09 -17.75 2.47
CA GLY A 55 5.98 -19.17 2.72
C GLY A 55 5.17 -19.92 1.71
N PHE A 56 4.53 -19.20 0.80
CA PHE A 56 3.56 -19.82 -0.09
C PHE A 56 3.94 -19.76 -1.56
N GLU A 57 4.63 -18.73 -1.96
CA GLU A 57 4.90 -18.58 -3.37
C GLU A 57 5.68 -19.74 -3.91
N SER A 58 6.42 -20.40 -3.06
CA SER A 58 7.21 -21.53 -3.50
C SER A 58 6.33 -22.71 -3.91
N THR A 59 5.09 -22.68 -3.53
CA THR A 59 4.18 -23.75 -3.88
C THR A 59 3.64 -23.61 -5.27
N THR A 60 3.86 -22.52 -5.86
CA THR A 60 3.30 -22.27 -7.20
C THR A 60 4.31 -22.50 -8.27
#